data_93f602b34c4933c5907d7f397986fe90
#
_entry.id   93f602b34c4933c5907d7f397986fe90
#
_cell.length_a   1.000
_cell.length_b   1.000
_cell.length_c   1.000
_cell.angle_alpha   90.00
_cell.angle_beta   90.00
_cell.angle_gamma   90.00
#
_symmetry.space_group_name_H-M   'P 1'
#
loop_
_entity.id
_entity.type
_entity.pdbx_description
1 polymer ?
#
loop_
_entity_poly.entity_id
_entity_poly.type
_entity_poly.pdbx_seq_one_letter_code
_entity_poly.pdbx_strand_id
1 'polypeptide(L)'
;FSTLPEVLAQGRKVINNIERVANLFVTKAAYALLLTSLIGIQAIEFPFLPRQLTLIGTFSIGLPGLILALAPNTDLVRSGFLQRVLRFSLPAGAVAAITTWIVYLKSRDWAGPDLSSNELAEARSAATIALLVIGLVVLVVVSRPLRLWKVGLAIAMAGMHACIIAIPFTRNYFELEWLNGKTWLMVSFATLGASLLIIMIQRVIPGILPAKESSHMALKDNQ
;
A
#
# COMPACT_ATOMS: atom_id res chain seq x y z
N PHE A 1 8.90 26.68 -31.83
CA PHE A 1 9.14 26.98 -30.37
C PHE A 1 7.86 27.03 -29.54
N SER A 2 6.67 27.11 -30.13
CA SER A 2 5.37 27.16 -29.42
C SER A 2 5.01 25.85 -28.69
N THR A 3 5.54 24.69 -29.08
CA THR A 3 5.26 23.36 -28.50
C THR A 3 6.15 22.98 -27.33
N LEU A 4 7.25 23.73 -27.08
CA LEU A 4 8.20 23.40 -26.02
C LEU A 4 7.59 23.41 -24.59
N PRO A 5 6.73 24.39 -24.23
CA PRO A 5 6.08 24.38 -22.92
C PRO A 5 5.17 23.16 -22.69
N GLU A 6 4.49 22.71 -23.77
CA GLU A 6 3.58 21.56 -23.72
C GLU A 6 4.35 20.24 -23.53
N VAL A 7 5.45 20.06 -24.25
CA VAL A 7 6.36 18.91 -24.10
C VAL A 7 6.96 18.84 -22.70
N LEU A 8 7.39 19.98 -22.15
CA LEU A 8 7.90 20.06 -20.79
C LEU A 8 6.83 19.73 -19.75
N ALA A 9 5.59 20.20 -19.95
CA ALA A 9 4.47 19.88 -19.05
C ALA A 9 4.12 18.38 -19.09
N GLN A 10 4.14 17.77 -20.27
CA GLN A 10 3.96 16.33 -20.45
C GLN A 10 5.07 15.53 -19.75
N GLY A 11 6.33 15.92 -19.93
CA GLY A 11 7.47 15.27 -19.27
C GLY A 11 7.37 15.32 -17.74
N ARG A 12 6.99 16.45 -17.16
CA ARG A 12 6.76 16.61 -15.70
C ARG A 12 5.64 15.71 -15.19
N LYS A 13 4.53 15.63 -15.92
CA LYS A 13 3.40 14.76 -15.60
C LYS A 13 3.86 13.30 -15.50
N VAL A 14 4.61 12.83 -16.48
CA VAL A 14 5.08 11.44 -16.55
C VAL A 14 6.00 11.14 -15.36
N ILE A 15 7.01 11.95 -15.09
CA ILE A 15 7.98 11.71 -14.00
C ILE A 15 7.30 11.69 -12.64
N ASN A 16 6.41 12.63 -12.34
CA ASN A 16 5.74 12.71 -11.05
C ASN A 16 4.74 11.56 -10.83
N ASN A 17 4.10 11.08 -11.89
CA ASN A 17 3.21 9.93 -11.79
C ASN A 17 4.00 8.63 -11.65
N ILE A 18 5.14 8.49 -12.33
CA ILE A 18 6.05 7.36 -12.17
C ILE A 18 6.53 7.26 -10.71
N GLU A 19 6.81 8.36 -10.03
CA GLU A 19 7.24 8.35 -8.62
C GLU A 19 6.17 7.75 -7.70
N ARG A 20 4.90 8.09 -7.90
CA ARG A 20 3.78 7.51 -7.15
C ARG A 20 3.64 6.02 -7.40
N VAL A 21 3.67 5.62 -8.66
CA VAL A 21 3.59 4.22 -9.05
C VAL A 21 4.79 3.43 -8.52
N ALA A 22 6.00 3.99 -8.64
CA ALA A 22 7.22 3.39 -8.12
C ALA A 22 7.15 3.14 -6.60
N ASN A 23 6.61 4.10 -5.83
CA ASN A 23 6.41 3.91 -4.40
C ASN A 23 5.51 2.69 -4.09
N LEU A 24 4.41 2.49 -4.84
CA LEU A 24 3.55 1.32 -4.65
C LEU A 24 4.27 0.01 -4.98
N PHE A 25 4.96 -0.04 -6.13
CA PHE A 25 5.65 -1.25 -6.57
C PHE A 25 6.87 -1.59 -5.72
N VAL A 26 7.67 -0.60 -5.33
CA VAL A 26 8.85 -0.81 -4.47
C VAL A 26 8.41 -1.21 -3.06
N THR A 27 7.34 -0.64 -2.52
CA THR A 27 6.75 -1.10 -1.25
C THR A 27 6.32 -2.56 -1.34
N LYS A 28 5.69 -2.97 -2.46
CA LYS A 28 5.34 -4.37 -2.71
C LYS A 28 6.58 -5.26 -2.74
N ALA A 29 7.58 -4.89 -3.50
CA ALA A 29 8.83 -5.66 -3.60
C ALA A 29 9.50 -5.81 -2.22
N ALA A 30 9.54 -4.73 -1.44
CA ALA A 30 10.12 -4.71 -0.10
C ALA A 30 9.37 -5.64 0.87
N TYR A 31 8.04 -5.54 0.95
CA TYR A 31 7.30 -6.45 1.83
C TYR A 31 7.34 -7.89 1.36
N ALA A 32 7.28 -8.14 0.05
CA ALA A 32 7.31 -9.50 -0.48
C ALA A 32 8.66 -10.18 -0.17
N LEU A 33 9.78 -9.49 -0.42
CA LEU A 33 11.12 -9.99 -0.12
C LEU A 33 11.29 -10.29 1.37
N LEU A 34 10.94 -9.33 2.24
CA LEU A 34 11.11 -9.48 3.68
C LEU A 34 10.21 -10.58 4.24
N LEU A 35 8.93 -10.62 3.83
CA LEU A 35 7.98 -11.62 4.29
C LEU A 35 8.38 -13.03 3.83
N THR A 36 8.81 -13.19 2.57
CA THR A 36 9.30 -14.48 2.08
C THR A 36 10.54 -14.93 2.84
N SER A 37 11.45 -14.01 3.18
CA SER A 37 12.62 -14.32 3.99
C SER A 37 12.25 -14.77 5.40
N LEU A 38 11.34 -14.05 6.07
CA LEU A 38 10.89 -14.37 7.43
C LEU A 38 10.20 -15.75 7.49
N ILE A 39 9.33 -16.03 6.53
CA ILE A 39 8.63 -17.32 6.44
C ILE A 39 9.58 -18.46 6.06
N GLY A 40 10.51 -18.20 5.12
CA GLY A 40 11.48 -19.19 4.68
C GLY A 40 12.44 -19.62 5.81
N ILE A 41 12.87 -18.68 6.66
CA ILE A 41 13.73 -19.00 7.82
C ILE A 41 12.98 -19.88 8.84
N GLN A 42 11.67 -19.70 8.98
CA GLN A 42 10.86 -20.48 9.92
C GLN A 42 10.40 -21.83 9.36
N ALA A 43 10.60 -22.06 8.05
CA ALA A 43 10.17 -23.27 7.35
C ALA A 43 8.67 -23.62 7.57
N ILE A 44 7.82 -22.59 7.61
CA ILE A 44 6.37 -22.74 7.74
C ILE A 44 5.65 -22.49 6.41
N GLU A 45 4.38 -22.87 6.32
CA GLU A 45 3.57 -22.66 5.13
C GLU A 45 3.45 -21.17 4.80
N PHE A 46 3.47 -20.87 3.50
CA PHE A 46 3.38 -19.49 3.03
C PHE A 46 2.00 -18.87 3.36
N PRO A 47 1.96 -17.58 3.80
CA PRO A 47 0.75 -16.94 4.29
C PRO A 47 -0.26 -16.56 3.21
N PHE A 48 0.04 -16.83 1.95
CA PHE A 48 -0.85 -16.51 0.83
C PHE A 48 -0.97 -17.64 -0.16
N LEU A 49 -2.17 -17.82 -0.67
CA LEU A 49 -2.45 -18.61 -1.86
C LEU A 49 -2.22 -17.78 -3.14
N PRO A 50 -1.98 -18.41 -4.31
CA PRO A 50 -1.77 -17.68 -5.56
C PRO A 50 -2.92 -16.71 -5.92
N ARG A 51 -4.16 -17.09 -5.64
CA ARG A 51 -5.34 -16.22 -5.86
C ARG A 51 -5.33 -15.00 -4.95
N GLN A 52 -4.90 -15.16 -3.69
CA GLN A 52 -4.77 -14.06 -2.73
C GLN A 52 -3.65 -13.09 -3.14
N LEU A 53 -2.53 -13.61 -3.66
CA LEU A 53 -1.46 -12.77 -4.22
C LEU A 53 -1.94 -11.97 -5.44
N THR A 54 -2.78 -12.58 -6.28
CA THR A 54 -3.41 -11.88 -7.41
C THR A 54 -4.36 -10.79 -6.92
N LEU A 55 -5.18 -11.07 -5.90
CA LEU A 55 -6.06 -10.10 -5.26
C LEU A 55 -5.27 -8.90 -4.75
N ILE A 56 -4.24 -9.13 -3.93
CA ILE A 56 -3.38 -8.07 -3.37
C ILE A 56 -2.69 -7.30 -4.52
N GLY A 57 -2.09 -8.02 -5.47
CA GLY A 57 -1.37 -7.41 -6.58
C GLY A 57 -2.25 -6.53 -7.48
N THR A 58 -3.45 -6.97 -7.78
CA THR A 58 -4.37 -6.25 -8.68
C THR A 58 -5.03 -5.06 -7.98
N PHE A 59 -5.62 -5.26 -6.81
CA PHE A 59 -6.48 -4.24 -6.19
C PHE A 59 -5.77 -3.31 -5.23
N SER A 60 -4.62 -3.70 -4.65
CA SER A 60 -3.84 -2.78 -3.82
C SER A 60 -2.77 -2.00 -4.59
N ILE A 61 -2.35 -2.47 -5.77
CA ILE A 61 -1.20 -1.90 -6.48
C ILE A 61 -1.49 -1.68 -7.96
N GLY A 62 -1.90 -2.73 -8.69
CA GLY A 62 -2.04 -2.68 -10.14
C GLY A 62 -3.07 -1.66 -10.61
N LEU A 63 -4.31 -1.83 -10.20
CA LEU A 63 -5.41 -0.95 -10.59
C LEU A 63 -5.22 0.49 -10.07
N PRO A 64 -4.96 0.73 -8.77
CA PRO A 64 -4.73 2.10 -8.31
C PRO A 64 -3.46 2.70 -8.90
N GLY A 65 -2.39 1.93 -9.11
CA GLY A 65 -1.17 2.38 -9.78
C GLY A 65 -1.43 2.84 -11.21
N LEU A 66 -2.22 2.08 -11.98
CA LEU A 66 -2.62 2.45 -13.34
C LEU A 66 -3.40 3.77 -13.35
N ILE A 67 -4.39 3.92 -12.47
CA ILE A 67 -5.18 5.15 -12.36
C ILE A 67 -4.30 6.35 -11.98
N LEU A 68 -3.36 6.17 -11.04
CA LEU A 68 -2.42 7.22 -10.65
C LEU A 68 -1.42 7.56 -11.76
N ALA A 69 -1.01 6.58 -12.59
CA ALA A 69 -0.13 6.81 -13.73
C ALA A 69 -0.78 7.70 -14.80
N LEU A 70 -2.08 7.53 -15.03
CA LEU A 70 -2.84 8.28 -16.01
C LEU A 70 -3.31 9.66 -15.51
N ALA A 71 -3.23 9.91 -14.20
CA ALA A 71 -3.73 11.11 -13.57
C ALA A 71 -3.04 12.39 -14.07
N PRO A 72 -3.76 13.52 -14.23
CA PRO A 72 -3.13 14.80 -14.50
C PRO A 72 -2.27 15.24 -13.31
N ASN A 73 -1.02 15.60 -13.61
CA ASN A 73 -0.07 16.08 -12.61
C ASN A 73 0.81 17.17 -13.22
N THR A 74 0.79 18.34 -12.63
CA THR A 74 1.53 19.52 -13.05
C THR A 74 2.60 19.96 -12.04
N ASP A 75 2.82 19.16 -10.98
CA ASP A 75 3.79 19.50 -9.94
C ASP A 75 5.22 19.57 -10.53
N LEU A 76 6.08 20.39 -9.92
CA LEU A 76 7.47 20.51 -10.32
C LEU A 76 8.24 19.21 -10.05
N VAL A 77 9.06 18.78 -11.02
CA VAL A 77 9.94 17.62 -10.86
C VAL A 77 11.09 17.97 -9.93
N ARG A 78 11.35 17.10 -8.96
CA ARG A 78 12.45 17.23 -8.00
C ARG A 78 13.57 16.24 -8.31
N SER A 79 14.82 16.65 -8.06
CA SER A 79 15.97 15.74 -8.13
C SER A 79 15.92 14.68 -7.02
N GLY A 80 16.65 13.57 -7.17
CA GLY A 80 16.75 12.52 -6.15
C GLY A 80 15.54 11.58 -6.09
N PHE A 81 14.89 11.29 -7.22
CA PHE A 81 13.77 10.37 -7.35
C PHE A 81 13.95 9.03 -6.61
N LEU A 82 15.04 8.31 -6.91
CA LEU A 82 15.28 6.99 -6.33
C LEU A 82 15.41 7.04 -4.81
N GLN A 83 16.12 8.04 -4.29
CA GLN A 83 16.31 8.21 -2.86
C GLN A 83 14.98 8.47 -2.13
N ARG A 84 14.09 9.29 -2.71
CA ARG A 84 12.76 9.54 -2.13
C ARG A 84 11.90 8.29 -2.11
N VAL A 85 11.88 7.55 -3.23
CA VAL A 85 11.12 6.29 -3.34
C VAL A 85 11.63 5.29 -2.29
N LEU A 86 12.94 5.04 -2.21
CA LEU A 86 13.49 4.07 -1.27
C LEU A 86 13.30 4.47 0.19
N ARG A 87 13.48 5.75 0.52
CA ARG A 87 13.29 6.25 1.89
C ARG A 87 11.88 6.04 2.45
N PHE A 88 10.87 6.07 1.60
CA PHE A 88 9.49 5.77 2.01
C PHE A 88 9.16 4.29 1.87
N SER A 89 9.43 3.71 0.69
CA SER A 89 8.94 2.38 0.34
C SER A 89 9.59 1.25 1.14
N LEU A 90 10.88 1.37 1.50
CA LEU A 90 11.53 0.34 2.30
C LEU A 90 10.97 0.26 3.73
N PRO A 91 10.88 1.35 4.51
CA PRO A 91 10.26 1.27 5.84
C PRO A 91 8.78 0.91 5.79
N ALA A 92 8.01 1.45 4.82
CA ALA A 92 6.60 1.09 4.66
C ALA A 92 6.41 -0.39 4.32
N GLY A 93 7.26 -0.94 3.44
CA GLY A 93 7.29 -2.36 3.12
C GLY A 93 7.69 -3.22 4.32
N ALA A 94 8.65 -2.78 5.13
CA ALA A 94 9.03 -3.48 6.35
C ALA A 94 7.88 -3.53 7.38
N VAL A 95 7.19 -2.40 7.60
CA VAL A 95 6.01 -2.36 8.47
C VAL A 95 4.92 -3.30 7.94
N ALA A 96 4.65 -3.29 6.63
CA ALA A 96 3.67 -4.19 6.02
C ALA A 96 4.04 -5.66 6.21
N ALA A 97 5.30 -6.04 5.96
CA ALA A 97 5.78 -7.41 6.11
C ALA A 97 5.70 -7.90 7.55
N ILE A 98 6.23 -7.11 8.49
CA ILE A 98 6.27 -7.48 9.92
C ILE A 98 4.85 -7.60 10.49
N THR A 99 3.97 -6.65 10.16
CA THR A 99 2.57 -6.71 10.63
C THR A 99 1.85 -7.94 10.07
N THR A 100 1.98 -8.20 8.77
CA THR A 100 1.39 -9.37 8.13
C THR A 100 1.93 -10.67 8.72
N TRP A 101 3.24 -10.75 8.94
CA TRP A 101 3.90 -11.88 9.58
C TRP A 101 3.39 -12.12 11.00
N ILE A 102 3.30 -11.08 11.84
CA ILE A 102 2.77 -11.18 13.20
C ILE A 102 1.30 -11.66 13.18
N VAL A 103 0.46 -11.07 12.34
CA VAL A 103 -0.95 -11.47 12.19
C VAL A 103 -1.05 -12.94 11.79
N TYR A 104 -0.27 -13.38 10.82
CA TYR A 104 -0.25 -14.77 10.35
C TYR A 104 0.17 -15.73 11.47
N LEU A 105 1.29 -15.45 12.14
CA LEU A 105 1.78 -16.32 13.23
C LEU A 105 0.79 -16.41 14.40
N LYS A 106 0.26 -15.27 14.83
CA LYS A 106 -0.69 -15.26 15.95
C LYS A 106 -2.00 -15.97 15.63
N SER A 107 -2.48 -15.87 14.40
CA SER A 107 -3.65 -16.64 13.96
C SER A 107 -3.37 -18.15 13.99
N ARG A 108 -2.16 -18.58 13.64
CA ARG A 108 -1.72 -19.97 13.71
C ARG A 108 -1.56 -20.43 15.18
N ASP A 109 -0.90 -19.64 16.02
CA ASP A 109 -0.68 -19.97 17.45
C ASP A 109 -2.00 -20.21 18.18
N TRP A 110 -3.06 -19.47 17.83
CA TRP A 110 -4.39 -19.64 18.44
C TRP A 110 -5.11 -20.91 18.00
N ALA A 111 -4.74 -21.45 16.85
CA ALA A 111 -5.26 -22.72 16.36
C ALA A 111 -4.61 -23.95 17.02
N GLY A 112 -3.39 -23.78 17.58
CA GLY A 112 -2.65 -24.86 18.24
C GLY A 112 -1.67 -25.62 17.34
N PRO A 113 -1.03 -26.68 17.86
CA PRO A 113 0.01 -27.40 17.12
C PRO A 113 -0.54 -28.23 15.93
N ASP A 114 -1.76 -28.75 16.06
CA ASP A 114 -2.40 -29.56 15.01
C ASP A 114 -3.36 -28.70 14.18
N LEU A 115 -2.77 -27.82 13.32
CA LEU A 115 -3.55 -26.92 12.47
C LEU A 115 -4.46 -27.71 11.51
N SER A 116 -5.75 -27.51 11.63
CA SER A 116 -6.69 -27.97 10.62
C SER A 116 -6.57 -27.12 9.34
N SER A 117 -7.01 -27.66 8.22
CA SER A 117 -7.04 -26.94 6.93
C SER A 117 -7.82 -25.62 7.01
N ASN A 118 -8.92 -25.60 7.78
CA ASN A 118 -9.76 -24.41 7.96
C ASN A 118 -9.04 -23.31 8.78
N GLU A 119 -8.34 -23.68 9.83
CA GLU A 119 -7.58 -22.73 10.66
C GLU A 119 -6.41 -22.13 9.90
N LEU A 120 -5.73 -22.92 9.07
CA LEU A 120 -4.71 -22.40 8.16
C LEU A 120 -5.30 -21.45 7.13
N ALA A 121 -6.49 -21.76 6.58
CA ALA A 121 -7.18 -20.88 5.65
C ALA A 121 -7.62 -19.57 6.33
N GLU A 122 -8.09 -19.62 7.59
CA GLU A 122 -8.38 -18.42 8.38
C GLU A 122 -7.12 -17.57 8.61
N ALA A 123 -5.99 -18.18 9.00
CA ALA A 123 -4.73 -17.47 9.21
C ALA A 123 -4.22 -16.79 7.91
N ARG A 124 -4.34 -17.46 6.76
CA ARG A 124 -4.03 -16.88 5.44
C ARG A 124 -4.96 -15.73 5.09
N SER A 125 -6.24 -15.87 5.39
CA SER A 125 -7.25 -14.82 5.17
C SER A 125 -6.97 -13.59 6.04
N ALA A 126 -6.60 -13.79 7.32
CA ALA A 126 -6.21 -12.72 8.24
C ALA A 126 -4.99 -11.94 7.71
N ALA A 127 -3.94 -12.65 7.26
CA ALA A 127 -2.76 -12.06 6.65
C ALA A 127 -3.10 -11.27 5.37
N THR A 128 -3.96 -11.84 4.52
CA THR A 128 -4.41 -11.19 3.28
C THR A 128 -5.18 -9.91 3.57
N ILE A 129 -6.14 -9.93 4.49
CA ILE A 129 -6.94 -8.76 4.88
C ILE A 129 -6.04 -7.69 5.51
N ALA A 130 -5.11 -8.07 6.38
CA ALA A 130 -4.14 -7.13 6.95
C ALA A 130 -3.35 -6.41 5.85
N LEU A 131 -2.84 -7.16 4.88
CA LEU A 131 -2.04 -6.58 3.79
C LEU A 131 -2.88 -5.72 2.84
N LEU A 132 -4.14 -6.08 2.58
CA LEU A 132 -5.07 -5.24 1.80
C LEU A 132 -5.33 -3.90 2.48
N VAL A 133 -5.57 -3.88 3.80
CA VAL A 133 -5.78 -2.65 4.57
C VAL A 133 -4.51 -1.79 4.58
N ILE A 134 -3.35 -2.39 4.83
CA ILE A 134 -2.07 -1.66 4.81
C ILE A 134 -1.78 -1.12 3.40
N GLY A 135 -2.03 -1.90 2.35
CA GLY A 135 -1.90 -1.46 0.96
C GLY A 135 -2.77 -0.24 0.64
N LEU A 136 -4.00 -0.20 1.17
CA LEU A 136 -4.89 0.95 1.05
C LEU A 136 -4.32 2.20 1.75
N VAL A 137 -3.74 2.04 2.93
CA VAL A 137 -3.07 3.14 3.65
C VAL A 137 -1.86 3.66 2.86
N VAL A 138 -1.03 2.77 2.32
CA VAL A 138 0.09 3.15 1.45
C VAL A 138 -0.41 3.91 0.22
N LEU A 139 -1.50 3.45 -0.41
CA LEU A 139 -2.13 4.15 -1.53
C LEU A 139 -2.54 5.57 -1.16
N VAL A 140 -3.22 5.77 -0.02
CA VAL A 140 -3.64 7.09 0.47
C VAL A 140 -2.43 7.99 0.72
N VAL A 141 -1.40 7.47 1.36
CA VAL A 141 -0.17 8.20 1.67
C VAL A 141 0.55 8.65 0.39
N VAL A 142 0.74 7.75 -0.57
CA VAL A 142 1.43 8.02 -1.83
C VAL A 142 0.61 8.94 -2.75
N SER A 143 -0.71 8.92 -2.64
CA SER A 143 -1.61 9.75 -3.45
C SER A 143 -1.60 11.23 -3.04
N ARG A 144 -0.96 11.63 -1.94
CA ARG A 144 -0.93 13.03 -1.50
C ARG A 144 -0.28 13.97 -2.54
N PRO A 145 -0.72 15.25 -2.65
CA PRO A 145 -1.85 15.86 -1.94
C PRO A 145 -3.20 15.24 -2.36
N LEU A 146 -4.10 15.08 -1.37
CA LEU A 146 -5.40 14.45 -1.59
C LEU A 146 -6.34 15.44 -2.28
N ARG A 147 -6.60 15.19 -3.56
CA ARG A 147 -7.69 15.82 -4.32
C ARG A 147 -8.94 14.94 -4.26
N LEU A 148 -10.12 15.49 -4.47
CA LEU A 148 -11.41 14.77 -4.37
C LEU A 148 -11.42 13.44 -5.14
N TRP A 149 -10.93 13.42 -6.37
CA TRP A 149 -10.88 12.20 -7.18
C TRP A 149 -9.97 11.10 -6.58
N LYS A 150 -8.87 11.46 -5.89
CA LYS A 150 -7.97 10.51 -5.22
C LYS A 150 -8.59 9.94 -3.96
N VAL A 151 -9.36 10.75 -3.24
CA VAL A 151 -10.20 10.28 -2.13
C VAL A 151 -11.25 9.31 -2.66
N GLY A 152 -11.91 9.66 -3.77
CA GLY A 152 -12.82 8.77 -4.47
C GLY A 152 -12.17 7.44 -4.88
N LEU A 153 -10.94 7.47 -5.40
CA LEU A 153 -10.17 6.26 -5.72
C LEU A 153 -9.93 5.40 -4.46
N ALA A 154 -9.50 6.01 -3.36
CA ALA A 154 -9.26 5.28 -2.12
C ALA A 154 -10.54 4.65 -1.56
N ILE A 155 -11.66 5.38 -1.58
CA ILE A 155 -12.98 4.87 -1.18
C ILE A 155 -13.44 3.74 -2.11
N ALA A 156 -13.25 3.87 -3.42
CA ALA A 156 -13.60 2.82 -4.38
C ALA A 156 -12.79 1.53 -4.13
N MET A 157 -11.48 1.66 -3.85
CA MET A 157 -10.64 0.51 -3.52
C MET A 157 -11.04 -0.12 -2.18
N ALA A 158 -11.32 0.70 -1.15
CA ALA A 158 -11.83 0.21 0.13
C ALA A 158 -13.17 -0.52 -0.02
N GLY A 159 -14.10 0.06 -0.78
CA GLY A 159 -15.40 -0.55 -1.09
C GLY A 159 -15.24 -1.86 -1.84
N MET A 160 -14.32 -1.93 -2.80
CA MET A 160 -14.02 -3.17 -3.54
C MET A 160 -13.46 -4.26 -2.62
N HIS A 161 -12.51 -3.94 -1.73
CA HIS A 161 -12.00 -4.88 -0.73
C HIS A 161 -13.13 -5.37 0.19
N ALA A 162 -14.00 -4.47 0.66
CA ALA A 162 -15.15 -4.83 1.48
C ALA A 162 -16.12 -5.74 0.73
N CYS A 163 -16.44 -5.46 -0.52
CA CYS A 163 -17.28 -6.31 -1.36
C CYS A 163 -16.67 -7.71 -1.57
N ILE A 164 -15.37 -7.81 -1.83
CA ILE A 164 -14.68 -9.09 -2.03
C ILE A 164 -14.76 -9.95 -0.77
N ILE A 165 -14.65 -9.35 0.40
CA ILE A 165 -14.72 -10.07 1.69
C ILE A 165 -16.19 -10.41 2.04
N ALA A 166 -17.13 -9.51 1.79
CA ALA A 166 -18.54 -9.67 2.19
C ALA A 166 -19.33 -10.64 1.30
N ILE A 167 -19.09 -10.61 -0.03
CA ILE A 167 -19.83 -11.42 -0.99
C ILE A 167 -19.29 -12.85 -0.99
N PRO A 168 -20.12 -13.89 -0.69
CA PRO A 168 -19.66 -15.27 -0.61
C PRO A 168 -19.00 -15.78 -1.89
N PHE A 169 -19.52 -15.39 -3.06
CA PHE A 169 -18.99 -15.80 -4.35
C PHE A 169 -17.54 -15.32 -4.56
N THR A 170 -17.26 -14.04 -4.33
CA THR A 170 -15.91 -13.47 -4.48
C THR A 170 -14.98 -13.97 -3.39
N ARG A 171 -15.46 -14.09 -2.16
CA ARG A 171 -14.72 -14.64 -1.03
C ARG A 171 -14.23 -16.05 -1.32
N ASN A 172 -15.11 -16.93 -1.78
CA ASN A 172 -14.78 -18.32 -2.14
C ASN A 172 -13.83 -18.38 -3.34
N TYR A 173 -14.02 -17.50 -4.36
CA TYR A 173 -13.11 -17.41 -5.50
C TYR A 173 -11.68 -17.10 -5.10
N PHE A 174 -11.48 -16.19 -4.13
CA PHE A 174 -10.16 -15.84 -3.61
C PHE A 174 -9.70 -16.71 -2.43
N GLU A 175 -10.45 -17.76 -2.12
CA GLU A 175 -10.15 -18.70 -1.03
C GLU A 175 -9.94 -17.97 0.31
N LEU A 176 -10.83 -17.00 0.60
CA LEU A 176 -10.84 -16.27 1.86
C LEU A 176 -11.86 -16.89 2.81
N GLU A 177 -11.44 -17.17 4.03
CA GLU A 177 -12.33 -17.59 5.11
C GLU A 177 -12.81 -16.41 5.94
N TRP A 178 -13.99 -16.59 6.56
CA TRP A 178 -14.52 -15.59 7.48
C TRP A 178 -13.77 -15.68 8.80
N LEU A 179 -13.20 -14.55 9.24
CA LEU A 179 -12.42 -14.52 10.46
C LEU A 179 -13.31 -14.62 11.70
N ASN A 180 -12.82 -15.29 12.74
CA ASN A 180 -13.47 -15.27 14.04
C ASN A 180 -13.32 -13.89 14.72
N GLY A 181 -14.11 -13.62 15.78
CA GLY A 181 -14.12 -12.32 16.43
C GLY A 181 -12.75 -11.91 17.02
N LYS A 182 -11.97 -12.84 17.55
CA LYS A 182 -10.63 -12.57 18.07
C LYS A 182 -9.66 -12.16 16.98
N THR A 183 -9.70 -12.88 15.85
CA THR A 183 -8.86 -12.61 14.68
C THR A 183 -9.21 -11.25 14.07
N TRP A 184 -10.51 -10.90 13.97
CA TRP A 184 -10.95 -9.58 13.51
C TRP A 184 -10.39 -8.45 14.38
N LEU A 185 -10.48 -8.58 15.71
CA LEU A 185 -9.93 -7.59 16.64
C LEU A 185 -8.41 -7.45 16.45
N MET A 186 -7.69 -8.56 16.38
CA MET A 186 -6.25 -8.55 16.20
C MET A 186 -5.85 -7.88 14.88
N VAL A 187 -6.49 -8.25 13.77
CA VAL A 187 -6.23 -7.64 12.44
C VAL A 187 -6.49 -6.14 12.50
N SER A 188 -7.59 -5.71 13.14
CA SER A 188 -7.94 -4.29 13.26
C SER A 188 -6.89 -3.51 14.06
N PHE A 189 -6.46 -4.01 15.23
CA PHE A 189 -5.44 -3.34 16.03
C PHE A 189 -4.06 -3.34 15.35
N ALA A 190 -3.67 -4.47 14.76
CA ALA A 190 -2.39 -4.58 14.05
C ALA A 190 -2.31 -3.63 12.84
N THR A 191 -3.37 -3.59 12.03
CA THR A 191 -3.42 -2.70 10.86
C THR A 191 -3.55 -1.23 11.26
N LEU A 192 -4.24 -0.91 12.36
CA LEU A 192 -4.27 0.45 12.91
C LEU A 192 -2.88 0.92 13.32
N GLY A 193 -2.16 0.09 14.10
CA GLY A 193 -0.78 0.37 14.51
C GLY A 193 0.16 0.55 13.31
N ALA A 194 0.09 -0.36 12.33
CA ALA A 194 0.85 -0.26 11.09
C ALA A 194 0.53 1.03 10.32
N SER A 195 -0.75 1.40 10.23
CA SER A 195 -1.21 2.62 9.57
C SER A 195 -0.64 3.88 10.22
N LEU A 196 -0.66 3.94 11.55
CA LEU A 196 -0.08 5.04 12.30
C LEU A 196 1.44 5.14 12.07
N LEU A 197 2.15 4.01 12.08
CA LEU A 197 3.60 3.97 11.80
C LEU A 197 3.91 4.44 10.38
N ILE A 198 3.18 4.00 9.36
CA ILE A 198 3.38 4.43 7.97
C ILE A 198 3.13 5.94 7.81
N ILE A 199 2.09 6.46 8.46
CA ILE A 199 1.79 7.90 8.45
C ILE A 199 2.90 8.68 9.17
N MET A 200 3.42 8.15 10.28
CA MET A 200 4.53 8.77 11.02
C MET A 200 5.82 8.79 10.18
N ILE A 201 6.17 7.66 9.54
CA ILE A 201 7.31 7.57 8.61
C ILE A 201 7.23 8.67 7.55
N GLN A 202 6.05 8.85 6.94
CA GLN A 202 5.85 9.91 5.95
C GLN A 202 6.07 11.32 6.52
N ARG A 203 5.70 11.57 7.77
CA ARG A 203 5.87 12.89 8.41
C ARG A 203 7.31 13.19 8.82
N VAL A 204 8.02 12.16 9.26
CA VAL A 204 9.41 12.28 9.77
C VAL A 204 10.42 12.37 8.62
N ILE A 205 10.14 11.77 7.47
CA ILE A 205 11.06 11.81 6.32
C ILE A 205 10.79 13.08 5.48
N PRO A 206 11.67 14.12 5.56
CA PRO A 206 11.50 15.34 4.78
C PRO A 206 11.62 15.05 3.27
N GLY A 207 10.73 15.63 2.46
CA GLY A 207 10.82 15.57 1.01
C GLY A 207 9.82 14.66 0.29
N ILE A 208 9.00 13.88 1.03
CA ILE A 208 7.88 13.12 0.45
C ILE A 208 6.66 14.04 0.20
N LEU A 209 6.50 15.10 1.00
CA LEU A 209 5.44 16.09 0.77
C LEU A 209 5.86 17.09 -0.31
N PRO A 210 4.94 17.53 -1.20
CA PRO A 210 5.18 18.69 -2.04
C PRO A 210 5.53 19.87 -1.14
N ALA A 211 6.56 20.66 -1.51
CA ALA A 211 6.90 21.87 -0.77
C ALA A 211 5.65 22.75 -0.74
N LYS A 212 5.26 23.19 0.46
CA LYS A 212 4.29 24.27 0.61
C LYS A 212 4.85 25.42 -0.19
N GLU A 213 4.14 25.87 -1.21
CA GLU A 213 4.58 26.98 -2.05
C GLU A 213 5.11 28.11 -1.20
N SER A 214 6.39 28.39 -1.35
CA SER A 214 6.99 29.68 -1.01
C SER A 214 6.55 30.73 -2.05
N SER A 215 5.25 30.77 -2.35
CA SER A 215 4.61 31.75 -3.23
C SER A 215 4.65 33.18 -2.65
N HIS A 216 5.13 33.37 -1.43
CA HIS A 216 5.20 34.69 -0.82
C HIS A 216 6.56 35.38 -0.94
N MET A 217 7.60 34.70 -1.50
CA MET A 217 8.92 35.31 -1.60
C MET A 217 9.24 35.89 -2.99
N ALA A 218 8.55 35.39 -4.03
CA ALA A 218 8.79 35.87 -5.40
C ALA A 218 8.05 37.19 -5.75
N LEU A 219 7.17 37.68 -4.89
CA LEU A 219 6.46 38.95 -5.10
C LEU A 219 7.08 40.14 -4.32
N LYS A 220 8.15 39.92 -3.54
CA LYS A 220 8.80 40.98 -2.78
C LYS A 220 10.09 41.54 -3.42
N ASP A 221 10.64 40.86 -4.42
CA ASP A 221 11.86 41.31 -5.12
C ASP A 221 11.57 42.03 -6.43
N ASN A 222 10.30 42.39 -6.70
CA ASN A 222 9.90 43.18 -7.88
C ASN A 222 9.11 44.46 -7.52
N GLN A 223 9.43 45.09 -6.39
CA GLN A 223 8.99 46.45 -6.08
C GLN A 223 10.17 47.35 -5.77
#